data_359a2829484c95662f9adc5eb5fa6774
#
_entry.id   359a2829484c95662f9adc5eb5fa6774
#
_cell.length_a   1.000
_cell.length_b   1.000
_cell.length_c   1.000
_cell.angle_alpha   90.00
_cell.angle_beta   90.00
_cell.angle_gamma   90.00
#
_symmetry.space_group_name_H-M   'P 1'
#
loop_
_entity.id
_entity.type
_entity.pdbx_description
1 polymer ?
#
loop_
_entity_poly.entity_id
_entity_poly.type
_entity_poly.pdbx_seq_one_letter_code
_entity_poly.pdbx_strand_id
1 'polypeptide(L)'
;CKWDGIINLDLLWKQYKRILKGNGAIVLTASQPFTTKLISSNYEMFKYEWIWDKLKPTGMLNASHQPLRRHENILVFGIGKTIYNPQKIQNPKGVEKRSLYKYQRENEGGETVGEIKQGGVSKNYEADKLLPITIQQFSKDNKPQHPTQKPLELMKYLINTYTNENDMV
;
A
#
# COMPACT_ATOMS: atom_id res chain seq x y z
N CYS A 1 14.13 -23.36 6.26
CA CYS A 1 15.46 -22.78 6.56
C CYS A 1 15.50 -22.37 8.04
N LYS A 2 16.67 -22.45 8.70
CA LYS A 2 16.78 -22.10 10.13
C LYS A 2 16.42 -20.65 10.46
N TRP A 3 16.48 -19.75 9.48
CA TRP A 3 16.15 -18.32 9.61
C TRP A 3 14.69 -18.00 9.24
N ASP A 4 13.89 -18.97 8.80
CA ASP A 4 12.51 -18.79 8.35
C ASP A 4 11.48 -19.08 9.47
N GLY A 5 11.87 -18.80 10.70
CA GLY A 5 11.00 -18.91 11.87
C GLY A 5 10.11 -17.67 12.04
N ILE A 6 8.87 -17.88 12.49
CA ILE A 6 7.99 -16.77 12.84
C ILE A 6 8.52 -16.10 14.11
N ILE A 7 8.85 -14.81 14.01
CA ILE A 7 9.25 -13.99 15.16
C ILE A 7 8.07 -13.77 16.11
N ASN A 8 8.37 -13.48 17.38
CA ASN A 8 7.32 -13.10 18.34
C ASN A 8 6.74 -11.73 17.94
N LEU A 9 5.50 -11.73 17.49
CA LEU A 9 4.84 -10.52 16.98
C LEU A 9 4.54 -9.51 18.09
N ASP A 10 4.22 -9.94 19.30
CA ASP A 10 3.95 -9.03 20.43
C ASP A 10 5.20 -8.22 20.80
N LEU A 11 6.34 -8.90 20.87
CA LEU A 11 7.64 -8.24 21.11
C LEU A 11 8.01 -7.30 19.96
N LEU A 12 7.75 -7.69 18.71
CA LEU A 12 7.97 -6.85 17.55
C LEU A 12 7.14 -5.57 17.60
N TRP A 13 5.84 -5.69 17.86
CA TRP A 13 4.94 -4.53 17.98
C TRP A 13 5.31 -3.61 19.12
N LYS A 14 5.76 -4.16 20.25
CA LYS A 14 6.27 -3.37 21.37
C LYS A 14 7.45 -2.49 20.96
N GLN A 15 8.40 -3.03 20.17
CA GLN A 15 9.55 -2.25 19.70
C GLN A 15 9.15 -1.23 18.62
N TYR A 16 8.31 -1.60 17.68
CA TYR A 16 7.81 -0.65 16.69
C TYR A 16 7.06 0.52 17.31
N LYS A 17 6.16 0.27 18.26
CA LYS A 17 5.46 1.34 18.99
C LYS A 17 6.42 2.25 19.75
N ARG A 18 7.54 1.73 20.26
CA ARG A 18 8.54 2.51 21.00
C ARG A 18 9.31 3.49 20.11
N ILE A 19 9.58 3.12 18.85
CA ILE A 19 10.42 3.92 17.96
C ILE A 19 9.59 4.75 16.96
N LEU A 20 8.32 4.41 16.75
CA LEU A 20 7.46 5.05 15.78
C LEU A 20 7.08 6.47 16.23
N LYS A 21 7.31 7.45 15.38
CA LYS A 21 6.76 8.81 15.55
C LYS A 21 5.23 8.79 15.39
N GLY A 22 4.52 9.75 15.99
CA GLY A 22 3.05 9.80 15.95
C GLY A 22 2.41 9.84 14.56
N ASN A 23 3.14 10.32 13.56
CA ASN A 23 2.74 10.36 12.14
C ASN A 23 3.53 9.38 11.26
N GLY A 24 4.36 8.53 11.85
CA GLY A 24 5.15 7.54 11.14
C GLY A 24 4.32 6.37 10.64
N ALA A 25 4.82 5.67 9.64
CA ALA A 25 4.25 4.44 9.11
C ALA A 25 5.21 3.26 9.33
N ILE A 26 4.65 2.10 9.62
CA ILE A 26 5.35 0.82 9.58
C ILE A 26 4.89 0.12 8.30
N VAL A 27 5.82 -0.20 7.42
CA VAL A 27 5.53 -0.82 6.13
C VAL A 27 6.19 -2.20 6.08
N LEU A 28 5.40 -3.24 5.98
CA LEU A 28 5.86 -4.63 6.05
C LEU A 28 5.41 -5.41 4.81
N THR A 29 6.32 -6.18 4.22
CA THR A 29 5.98 -7.09 3.12
C THR A 29 5.62 -8.47 3.67
N ALA A 30 4.56 -9.08 3.14
CA ALA A 30 4.09 -10.39 3.55
C ALA A 30 3.44 -11.15 2.40
N SER A 31 3.26 -12.44 2.59
CA SER A 31 2.47 -13.30 1.70
C SER A 31 1.57 -14.19 2.54
N GLN A 32 0.41 -14.60 1.99
CA GLN A 32 -0.48 -15.51 2.67
C GLN A 32 0.18 -16.87 2.97
N PRO A 33 -0.11 -17.49 4.13
CA PRO A 33 -1.07 -17.11 5.18
C PRO A 33 -0.51 -16.12 6.21
N PHE A 34 0.78 -15.78 6.15
CA PHE A 34 1.42 -14.89 7.14
C PHE A 34 0.84 -13.45 7.11
N THR A 35 0.38 -12.96 5.95
CA THR A 35 -0.31 -11.68 5.82
C THR A 35 -1.48 -11.57 6.80
N THR A 36 -2.37 -12.57 6.81
CA THR A 36 -3.52 -12.60 7.73
C THR A 36 -3.07 -12.60 9.19
N LYS A 37 -2.08 -13.44 9.54
CA LYS A 37 -1.54 -13.49 10.90
C LYS A 37 -0.96 -12.16 11.35
N LEU A 38 -0.24 -11.48 10.47
CA LEU A 38 0.40 -10.20 10.76
C LEU A 38 -0.64 -9.09 10.97
N ILE A 39 -1.67 -9.01 10.13
CA ILE A 39 -2.78 -8.06 10.29
C ILE A 39 -3.51 -8.32 11.62
N SER A 40 -3.91 -9.58 11.87
CA SER A 40 -4.64 -9.96 13.07
C SER A 40 -3.87 -9.69 14.36
N SER A 41 -2.53 -9.76 14.32
CA SER A 41 -1.69 -9.50 15.50
C SER A 41 -1.67 -8.04 15.95
N ASN A 42 -2.08 -7.10 15.09
CA ASN A 42 -2.19 -5.68 15.45
C ASN A 42 -3.20 -4.96 14.53
N TYR A 43 -4.43 -5.42 14.56
CA TYR A 43 -5.50 -4.90 13.72
C TYR A 43 -5.78 -3.40 13.95
N GLU A 44 -5.64 -2.93 15.19
CA GLU A 44 -5.87 -1.52 15.55
C GLU A 44 -4.93 -0.55 14.80
N MET A 45 -3.69 -0.96 14.56
CA MET A 45 -2.72 -0.14 13.83
C MET A 45 -2.79 -0.33 12.32
N PHE A 46 -3.47 -1.38 11.82
CA PHE A 46 -3.58 -1.64 10.39
C PHE A 46 -4.36 -0.53 9.69
N LYS A 47 -3.82 -0.01 8.58
CA LYS A 47 -4.44 1.05 7.80
C LYS A 47 -5.00 0.53 6.48
N TYR A 48 -4.14 -0.03 5.64
CA TYR A 48 -4.47 -0.58 4.33
C TYR A 48 -3.30 -1.39 3.80
N GLU A 49 -3.51 -2.03 2.65
CA GLU A 49 -2.46 -2.75 1.95
C GLU A 49 -2.25 -2.23 0.54
N TRP A 50 -1.04 -2.46 0.03
CA TRP A 50 -0.73 -2.43 -1.38
C TRP A 50 -0.42 -3.83 -1.87
N ILE A 51 -0.62 -4.06 -3.15
CA ILE A 51 -0.23 -5.30 -3.83
C ILE A 51 0.98 -4.99 -4.70
N TRP A 52 2.09 -5.61 -4.37
CA TRP A 52 3.25 -5.59 -5.26
C TRP A 52 3.11 -6.70 -6.30
N ASP A 53 2.81 -6.31 -7.56
CA ASP A 53 2.85 -7.20 -8.71
C ASP A 53 4.31 -7.34 -9.19
N LYS A 54 4.85 -8.55 -9.09
CA LYS A 54 6.25 -8.88 -9.43
C LYS A 54 6.50 -9.02 -10.92
N LEU A 55 5.47 -8.87 -11.74
CA LEU A 55 5.45 -9.07 -13.20
C LEU A 55 5.76 -10.51 -13.64
N LYS A 56 6.61 -11.21 -12.93
CA LYS A 56 6.98 -12.61 -13.19
C LYS A 56 6.40 -13.52 -12.09
N PRO A 57 5.64 -14.55 -12.44
CA PRO A 57 5.09 -15.48 -11.47
C PRO A 57 6.18 -16.39 -10.89
N THR A 58 5.89 -16.95 -9.72
CA THR A 58 6.71 -17.93 -9.01
C THR A 58 5.87 -19.12 -8.58
N GLY A 59 6.50 -20.25 -8.22
CA GLY A 59 5.81 -21.44 -7.72
C GLY A 59 5.47 -22.46 -8.81
N MET A 60 6.24 -22.53 -9.89
CA MET A 60 6.03 -23.45 -11.01
C MET A 60 5.88 -24.92 -10.60
N LEU A 61 6.58 -25.37 -9.55
CA LEU A 61 6.49 -26.76 -9.06
C LEU A 61 5.08 -27.15 -8.60
N ASN A 62 4.26 -26.17 -8.22
CA ASN A 62 2.89 -26.40 -7.75
C ASN A 62 1.82 -25.94 -8.76
N ALA A 63 2.20 -25.71 -10.01
CA ALA A 63 1.28 -25.16 -11.02
C ALA A 63 0.08 -26.05 -11.34
N SER A 64 0.19 -27.36 -11.11
CA SER A 64 -0.90 -28.33 -11.27
C SER A 64 -1.90 -28.34 -10.10
N HIS A 65 -1.56 -27.75 -8.96
CA HIS A 65 -2.37 -27.81 -7.73
C HIS A 65 -2.91 -26.46 -7.29
N GLN A 66 -2.26 -25.36 -7.70
CA GLN A 66 -2.64 -24.00 -7.31
C GLN A 66 -2.16 -22.96 -8.33
N PRO A 67 -2.79 -21.77 -8.39
CA PRO A 67 -2.33 -20.68 -9.24
C PRO A 67 -0.91 -20.24 -8.91
N LEU A 68 -0.16 -19.81 -9.91
CA LEU A 68 1.16 -19.24 -9.74
C LEU A 68 1.09 -17.93 -8.95
N ARG A 69 2.01 -17.75 -8.01
CA ARG A 69 2.09 -16.52 -7.19
C ARG A 69 2.80 -15.42 -7.97
N ARG A 70 2.08 -14.35 -8.27
CA ARG A 70 2.64 -13.19 -8.97
C ARG A 70 2.79 -11.97 -8.07
N HIS A 71 2.15 -11.94 -6.92
CA HIS A 71 2.15 -10.77 -6.04
C HIS A 71 2.65 -11.06 -4.62
N GLU A 72 2.95 -9.99 -3.90
CA GLU A 72 3.11 -9.95 -2.45
C GLU A 72 2.30 -8.78 -1.89
N ASN A 73 1.85 -8.92 -0.63
CA ASN A 73 1.17 -7.85 0.09
C ASN A 73 2.20 -6.90 0.72
N ILE A 74 1.92 -5.61 0.72
CA ILE A 74 2.67 -4.60 1.45
C ILE A 74 1.68 -3.97 2.43
N LEU A 75 1.87 -4.24 3.70
CA LEU A 75 0.95 -3.85 4.76
C LEU A 75 1.41 -2.56 5.40
N VAL A 76 0.50 -1.62 5.57
CA VAL A 76 0.77 -0.33 6.19
C VAL A 76 0.10 -0.25 7.55
N PHE A 77 0.88 0.07 8.57
CA PHE A 77 0.42 0.26 9.94
C PHE A 77 0.83 1.66 10.44
N GLY A 78 0.09 2.19 11.40
CA GLY A 78 0.41 3.46 12.04
C GLY A 78 -0.55 3.77 13.19
N ILE A 79 -0.10 4.59 14.14
CA ILE A 79 -0.90 4.95 15.34
C ILE A 79 -1.97 5.98 14.98
N GLY A 80 -1.61 7.04 14.29
CA GLY A 80 -2.50 8.16 13.93
C GLY A 80 -2.62 8.33 12.42
N LYS A 81 -2.69 9.57 11.99
CA LYS A 81 -2.62 9.92 10.56
C LYS A 81 -1.17 9.83 10.11
N THR A 82 -0.87 8.82 9.31
CA THR A 82 0.48 8.62 8.76
C THR A 82 0.80 9.66 7.68
N ILE A 83 2.09 9.96 7.52
CA ILE A 83 2.59 10.69 6.34
C ILE A 83 2.21 9.87 5.10
N TYR A 84 1.67 10.56 4.11
CA TYR A 84 1.34 9.97 2.80
C TYR A 84 1.58 10.98 1.69
N ASN A 85 2.65 10.79 0.94
CA ASN A 85 3.05 11.58 -0.21
C ASN A 85 2.74 10.77 -1.48
N PRO A 86 1.56 10.94 -2.11
CA PRO A 86 1.19 10.14 -3.27
C PRO A 86 2.16 10.34 -4.42
N GLN A 87 2.80 9.27 -4.87
CA GLN A 87 3.72 9.28 -6.01
C GLN A 87 2.88 9.27 -7.30
N LYS A 88 2.50 10.48 -7.75
CA LYS A 88 1.67 10.66 -8.95
C LYS A 88 2.43 10.27 -10.21
N ILE A 89 1.73 9.67 -11.16
CA ILE A 89 2.25 9.33 -12.48
C ILE A 89 1.60 10.21 -13.55
N GLN A 90 2.32 10.46 -14.65
CA GLN A 90 1.76 11.17 -15.79
C GLN A 90 0.61 10.37 -16.38
N ASN A 91 -0.53 11.03 -16.66
CA ASN A 91 -1.66 10.39 -17.31
C ASN A 91 -1.30 10.14 -18.81
N PRO A 92 -1.21 8.89 -19.27
CA PRO A 92 -0.85 8.59 -20.65
C PRO A 92 -1.89 9.06 -21.68
N LYS A 93 -3.13 9.30 -21.23
CA LYS A 93 -4.22 9.84 -22.07
C LYS A 93 -4.31 11.37 -22.04
N GLY A 94 -3.39 12.03 -21.34
CA GLY A 94 -3.43 13.48 -21.14
C GLY A 94 -4.54 13.93 -20.19
N VAL A 95 -4.96 15.18 -20.33
CA VAL A 95 -6.03 15.76 -19.51
C VAL A 95 -7.39 15.27 -20.01
N GLU A 96 -7.88 14.18 -19.44
CA GLU A 96 -9.30 13.84 -19.61
C GLU A 96 -10.13 14.80 -18.73
N LYS A 97 -11.07 15.55 -19.36
CA LYS A 97 -12.10 16.23 -18.59
C LYS A 97 -12.89 15.14 -17.87
N ARG A 98 -12.62 14.93 -16.58
CA ARG A 98 -13.49 14.08 -15.75
C ARG A 98 -14.87 14.69 -15.82
N SER A 99 -15.82 14.00 -16.46
CA SER A 99 -17.23 14.32 -16.28
C SER A 99 -17.49 14.22 -14.78
N LEU A 100 -17.89 15.32 -14.19
CA LEU A 100 -18.37 15.32 -12.81
C LEU A 100 -19.63 14.45 -12.80
N TYR A 101 -19.49 13.18 -12.46
CA TYR A 101 -20.64 12.35 -12.17
C TYR A 101 -21.31 12.96 -10.96
N LYS A 102 -22.41 13.68 -11.21
CA LYS A 102 -23.38 13.99 -10.19
C LYS A 102 -23.99 12.66 -9.77
N TYR A 103 -23.51 12.10 -8.68
CA TYR A 103 -24.13 10.97 -8.04
C TYR A 103 -25.42 11.50 -7.38
N GLN A 104 -26.53 11.48 -8.11
CA GLN A 104 -27.84 11.66 -7.53
C GLN A 104 -28.22 10.32 -6.91
N ARG A 105 -28.14 10.23 -5.60
CA ARG A 105 -28.79 9.15 -4.85
C ARG A 105 -30.26 9.51 -4.77
N GLU A 106 -31.07 8.94 -5.62
CA GLU A 106 -32.52 8.87 -5.40
C GLU A 106 -32.74 7.86 -4.27
N ASN A 107 -32.95 8.36 -3.06
CA ASN A 107 -33.45 7.54 -1.97
C ASN A 107 -34.96 7.41 -2.14
N GLU A 108 -35.43 6.21 -2.37
CA GLU A 108 -36.85 5.84 -2.22
C GLU A 108 -37.21 5.94 -0.73
N GLY A 109 -37.49 7.14 -0.23
CA GLY A 109 -37.80 7.31 1.19
C GLY A 109 -37.74 8.72 1.75
N GLY A 110 -37.61 9.74 0.95
CA GLY A 110 -38.01 11.11 1.33
C GLY A 110 -37.26 11.83 2.46
N GLU A 111 -36.16 11.32 3.01
CA GLU A 111 -35.30 12.09 3.92
C GLU A 111 -34.00 12.47 3.20
N THR A 112 -33.84 13.76 2.96
CA THR A 112 -32.59 14.36 2.48
C THR A 112 -31.51 14.18 3.51
N VAL A 113 -30.71 13.11 3.38
CA VAL A 113 -29.39 13.03 4.03
C VAL A 113 -28.53 14.11 3.41
N GLY A 114 -28.15 15.08 4.22
CA GLY A 114 -27.54 16.36 3.92
C GLY A 114 -26.62 16.39 2.69
N GLU A 115 -26.68 17.51 1.99
CA GLU A 115 -25.83 17.81 0.84
C GLU A 115 -24.39 17.38 1.13
N ILE A 116 -23.91 16.35 0.43
CA ILE A 116 -22.48 16.10 0.34
C ILE A 116 -21.94 17.32 -0.43
N LYS A 117 -21.47 18.32 0.31
CA LYS A 117 -20.72 19.44 -0.28
C LYS A 117 -19.63 18.81 -1.14
N GLN A 118 -19.74 19.01 -2.45
CA GLN A 118 -18.68 18.62 -3.38
C GLN A 118 -17.38 19.13 -2.78
N GLY A 119 -16.52 18.20 -2.36
CA GLY A 119 -15.19 18.54 -1.89
C GLY A 119 -14.55 19.37 -2.99
N GLY A 120 -14.29 20.64 -2.71
CA GLY A 120 -13.73 21.57 -3.68
C GLY A 120 -12.51 20.90 -4.31
N VAL A 121 -12.36 21.07 -5.63
CA VAL A 121 -11.15 20.64 -6.33
C VAL A 121 -9.99 21.22 -5.56
N SER A 122 -9.15 20.37 -4.99
CA SER A 122 -7.95 20.80 -4.25
C SER A 122 -7.21 21.81 -5.11
N LYS A 123 -6.76 22.95 -4.52
CA LYS A 123 -5.98 23.98 -5.23
C LYS A 123 -4.72 23.40 -5.93
N ASN A 124 -4.32 22.17 -5.59
CA ASN A 124 -3.18 21.44 -6.14
C ASN A 124 -3.60 20.25 -7.03
N TYR A 125 -4.79 20.30 -7.65
CA TYR A 125 -5.22 19.26 -8.57
C TYR A 125 -4.46 19.40 -9.90
N GLU A 126 -3.55 18.46 -10.16
CA GLU A 126 -2.84 18.33 -11.43
C GLU A 126 -3.66 17.41 -12.35
N ALA A 127 -4.39 18.00 -13.29
CA ALA A 127 -5.31 17.27 -14.17
C ALA A 127 -4.64 16.26 -15.10
N ASP A 128 -3.35 16.45 -15.34
CA ASP A 128 -2.47 15.63 -16.18
C ASP A 128 -1.81 14.46 -15.43
N LYS A 129 -2.04 14.35 -14.11
CA LYS A 129 -1.44 13.31 -13.27
C LYS A 129 -2.50 12.41 -12.62
N LEU A 130 -2.17 11.14 -12.55
CA LEU A 130 -2.96 10.11 -11.89
C LEU A 130 -2.43 9.84 -10.49
N LEU A 131 -3.34 9.69 -9.52
CA LEU A 131 -3.00 9.19 -8.20
C LEU A 131 -2.63 7.71 -8.27
N PRO A 132 -1.74 7.25 -7.38
CA PRO A 132 -1.38 5.84 -7.33
C PRO A 132 -2.59 4.97 -6.95
N ILE A 133 -2.66 3.79 -7.54
CA ILE A 133 -3.62 2.74 -7.20
C ILE A 133 -2.95 1.71 -6.28
N THR A 134 -3.75 0.89 -5.62
CA THR A 134 -3.24 -0.11 -4.65
C THR A 134 -2.35 -1.19 -5.26
N ILE A 135 -2.41 -1.43 -6.57
CA ILE A 135 -1.58 -2.40 -7.27
C ILE A 135 -0.41 -1.68 -7.91
N GLN A 136 0.81 -1.97 -7.46
CA GLN A 136 2.04 -1.38 -7.96
C GLN A 136 2.91 -2.44 -8.63
N GLN A 137 3.48 -2.10 -9.77
CA GLN A 137 4.29 -3.02 -10.58
C GLN A 137 5.77 -2.67 -10.47
N PHE A 138 6.56 -3.58 -9.91
CA PHE A 138 8.01 -3.46 -9.85
C PHE A 138 8.65 -4.80 -10.19
N SER A 139 9.56 -4.82 -11.16
CA SER A 139 10.34 -6.01 -11.46
C SER A 139 11.33 -6.30 -10.34
N LYS A 140 11.66 -7.58 -10.13
CA LYS A 140 12.77 -7.94 -9.25
C LYS A 140 14.10 -7.46 -9.84
N ASP A 141 15.05 -7.15 -8.96
CA ASP A 141 16.40 -6.82 -9.39
C ASP A 141 17.04 -7.99 -10.15
N ASN A 142 17.80 -7.69 -11.19
CA ASN A 142 18.41 -8.73 -12.04
C ASN A 142 19.50 -9.54 -11.31
N LYS A 143 20.18 -8.93 -10.35
CA LYS A 143 21.26 -9.57 -9.55
C LYS A 143 21.02 -9.30 -8.06
N PRO A 144 20.04 -9.98 -7.43
CA PRO A 144 19.77 -9.79 -6.01
C PRO A 144 20.92 -10.36 -5.18
N GLN A 145 21.32 -9.65 -4.13
CA GLN A 145 22.33 -10.13 -3.17
C GLN A 145 21.77 -11.19 -2.21
N HIS A 146 20.45 -11.23 -2.04
CA HIS A 146 19.75 -12.20 -1.20
C HIS A 146 18.47 -12.70 -1.89
N PRO A 147 18.10 -13.99 -1.73
CA PRO A 147 16.91 -14.57 -2.40
C PRO A 147 15.58 -13.86 -2.09
N THR A 148 15.46 -13.26 -0.91
CA THR A 148 14.25 -12.54 -0.47
C THR A 148 14.36 -11.01 -0.61
N GLN A 149 15.42 -10.51 -1.23
CA GLN A 149 15.61 -9.07 -1.45
C GLN A 149 14.42 -8.47 -2.19
N LYS A 150 13.98 -7.32 -1.72
CA LYS A 150 12.96 -6.51 -2.39
C LYS A 150 13.61 -5.58 -3.41
N PRO A 151 12.94 -5.26 -4.53
CA PRO A 151 13.49 -4.36 -5.53
C PRO A 151 13.81 -2.99 -4.95
N LEU A 152 14.94 -2.44 -5.33
CA LEU A 152 15.38 -1.12 -4.88
C LEU A 152 14.34 -0.03 -5.24
N GLU A 153 13.78 -0.09 -6.43
CA GLU A 153 12.78 0.88 -6.88
C GLU A 153 11.47 0.81 -6.08
N LEU A 154 11.05 -0.39 -5.66
CA LEU A 154 9.93 -0.55 -4.73
C LEU A 154 10.23 0.11 -3.38
N MET A 155 11.43 -0.13 -2.82
CA MET A 155 11.83 0.46 -1.54
C MET A 155 11.89 1.99 -1.61
N LYS A 156 12.46 2.56 -2.66
CA LYS A 156 12.47 4.00 -2.91
C LYS A 156 11.04 4.56 -2.99
N TYR A 157 10.16 3.89 -3.72
CA TYR A 157 8.76 4.29 -3.86
C TYR A 157 8.06 4.36 -2.49
N LEU A 158 8.24 3.33 -1.65
CA LEU A 158 7.63 3.28 -0.32
C LEU A 158 8.22 4.33 0.62
N ILE A 159 9.54 4.54 0.61
CA ILE A 159 10.20 5.58 1.40
C ILE A 159 9.65 6.95 1.01
N ASN A 160 9.66 7.30 -0.26
CA ASN A 160 9.13 8.58 -0.75
C ASN A 160 7.64 8.78 -0.40
N THR A 161 6.89 7.69 -0.33
CA THR A 161 5.45 7.75 0.01
C THR A 161 5.22 8.02 1.49
N TYR A 162 6.03 7.47 2.39
CA TYR A 162 5.76 7.50 3.83
C TYR A 162 6.72 8.34 4.66
N THR A 163 7.65 9.04 4.02
CA THR A 163 8.60 9.93 4.70
C THR A 163 8.69 11.29 4.00
N ASN A 164 9.14 12.28 4.73
CA ASN A 164 9.58 13.57 4.19
C ASN A 164 11.12 13.59 4.12
N GLU A 165 11.65 14.60 3.44
CA GLU A 165 13.08 14.83 3.43
C GLU A 165 13.63 15.00 4.86
N ASN A 166 14.76 14.35 5.14
CA ASN A 166 15.42 14.28 6.45
C ASN A 166 14.67 13.46 7.53
N ASP A 167 13.62 12.75 7.20
CA ASP A 167 13.06 11.76 8.13
C ASP A 167 14.00 10.55 8.26
N MET A 168 14.04 10.00 9.47
CA MET A 168 14.77 8.75 9.75
C MET A 168 13.92 7.55 9.29
N VAL A 169 14.56 6.60 8.59
CA VAL A 169 13.96 5.36 8.09
C VAL A 169 14.60 4.16 8.77
#